data_fd43041d650fa6c72ea6b9898d09ed9f
#
_entry.id   fd43041d650fa6c72ea6b9898d09ed9f
#
_cell.length_a   1.000
_cell.length_b   1.000
_cell.length_c   1.000
_cell.angle_alpha   90.00
_cell.angle_beta   90.00
_cell.angle_gamma   90.00
#
_symmetry.space_group_name_H-M   'P 1'
#
loop_
_entity.id
_entity.type
_entity.pdbx_description
1 polymer ?
#
loop_
_entity_poly.entity_id
_entity_poly.type
_entity_poly.pdbx_seq_one_letter_code
_entity_poly.pdbx_strand_id
1 'polypeptide(L)'
;MSSVQQQAMDAARKYLRKRPQEISRALWSLLGLRVGVPLDAIRWGLAQAEKSGKVKDPVVTEVPPGLRITATVDAMKTPLRVSAVVYIDRMGITPDQIRIDLRLEEIWAEVLGDAQGPVAALIKSGALDLSKPGNLAKYLPLPPTVVEAKDNRIVLDLMKDPKIAGNPRVRRILSLVTPVVTPHGLETDDDHLEIAFRPLPDGVRPAASAIRRHLLSPGLRRIRALLPA
;
A
#
# COMPACT_ATOMS: atom_id res chain seq x y z
N MET A 1 21.28 -1.62 -7.07
CA MET A 1 20.09 -1.04 -6.40
C MET A 1 19.49 -0.06 -7.39
N SER A 2 18.16 -0.05 -7.56
CA SER A 2 17.51 0.93 -8.44
C SER A 2 17.62 2.35 -7.84
N SER A 3 17.64 3.38 -8.68
CA SER A 3 17.71 4.80 -8.23
C SER A 3 16.58 5.13 -7.23
N VAL A 4 15.42 4.53 -7.38
CA VAL A 4 14.25 4.69 -6.48
C VAL A 4 14.52 4.10 -5.09
N GLN A 5 15.21 2.96 -5.00
CA GLN A 5 15.58 2.36 -3.70
C GLN A 5 16.61 3.21 -2.94
N GLN A 6 17.56 3.81 -3.64
CA GLN A 6 18.50 4.74 -3.03
C GLN A 6 17.80 6.01 -2.54
N GLN A 7 16.93 6.59 -3.35
CA GLN A 7 16.14 7.76 -2.97
C GLN A 7 15.25 7.49 -1.75
N ALA A 8 14.60 6.33 -1.68
CA ALA A 8 13.79 5.92 -0.54
C ALA A 8 14.63 5.78 0.74
N MET A 9 15.80 5.13 0.65
CA MET A 9 16.71 4.99 1.79
C MET A 9 17.26 6.33 2.28
N ASP A 10 17.60 7.23 1.37
CA ASP A 10 18.11 8.55 1.72
C ASP A 10 17.01 9.43 2.34
N ALA A 11 15.78 9.35 1.83
CA ALA A 11 14.62 10.00 2.41
C ALA A 11 14.33 9.49 3.83
N ALA A 12 14.35 8.16 4.04
CA ALA A 12 14.16 7.54 5.35
C ALA A 12 15.27 7.96 6.35
N ARG A 13 16.53 7.96 5.94
CA ARG A 13 17.66 8.41 6.78
C ARG A 13 17.51 9.88 7.17
N LYS A 14 17.13 10.74 6.22
CA LYS A 14 16.91 12.17 6.47
C LYS A 14 15.75 12.42 7.43
N TYR A 15 14.68 11.63 7.30
CA TYR A 15 13.52 11.67 8.18
C TYR A 15 13.89 11.29 9.63
N LEU A 16 14.51 10.12 9.83
CA LEU A 16 14.92 9.64 11.15
C LEU A 16 15.93 10.56 11.85
N ARG A 17 16.80 11.21 11.08
CA ARG A 17 17.76 12.18 11.60
C ARG A 17 17.10 13.46 12.14
N LYS A 18 15.95 13.83 11.58
CA LYS A 18 15.18 15.01 12.03
C LYS A 18 14.24 14.69 13.18
N ARG A 19 13.86 13.44 13.37
CA ARG A 19 12.87 12.99 14.38
C ARG A 19 13.40 11.77 15.15
N PRO A 20 14.37 11.96 16.07
CA PRO A 20 14.97 10.84 16.82
C PRO A 20 13.98 10.09 17.70
N GLN A 21 12.87 10.73 18.12
CA GLN A 21 11.76 10.10 18.84
C GLN A 21 11.10 8.96 18.05
N GLU A 22 11.20 8.95 16.72
CA GLU A 22 10.66 7.87 15.90
C GLU A 22 11.41 6.56 16.10
N ILE A 23 12.67 6.61 16.47
CA ILE A 23 13.47 5.42 16.78
C ILE A 23 12.96 4.76 18.05
N SER A 24 12.67 5.55 19.11
CA SER A 24 12.10 5.02 20.34
C SER A 24 10.68 4.51 20.14
N ARG A 25 9.84 5.22 19.37
CA ARG A 25 8.50 4.75 18.97
C ARG A 25 8.57 3.42 18.23
N ALA A 26 9.47 3.29 17.25
CA ALA A 26 9.67 2.04 16.53
C ALA A 26 10.10 0.87 17.43
N LEU A 27 10.96 1.11 18.42
CA LEU A 27 11.36 0.08 19.40
C LEU A 27 10.17 -0.36 20.27
N TRP A 28 9.37 0.56 20.79
CA TRP A 28 8.19 0.25 21.57
C TRP A 28 7.10 -0.45 20.71
N SER A 29 6.93 -0.03 19.46
CA SER A 29 6.00 -0.65 18.50
C SER A 29 6.41 -2.09 18.19
N LEU A 30 7.72 -2.36 18.05
CA LEU A 30 8.23 -3.73 17.84
C LEU A 30 7.90 -4.67 19.01
N LEU A 31 7.95 -4.17 20.24
CA LEU A 31 7.54 -4.93 21.43
C LEU A 31 6.03 -5.21 21.43
N GLY A 32 5.21 -4.29 20.92
CA GLY A 32 3.77 -4.43 20.75
C GLY A 32 3.34 -5.11 19.45
N LEU A 33 4.29 -5.54 18.59
CA LEU A 33 4.00 -6.05 17.24
C LEU A 33 3.15 -5.08 16.40
N ARG A 34 3.40 -3.80 16.57
CA ARG A 34 2.83 -2.71 15.77
C ARG A 34 3.94 -1.97 15.05
N VAL A 35 3.68 -1.53 13.84
CA VAL A 35 4.62 -0.72 13.06
C VAL A 35 3.88 0.52 12.58
N GLY A 36 4.32 1.68 13.05
CA GLY A 36 3.84 2.97 12.57
C GLY A 36 4.55 3.35 11.27
N VAL A 37 3.81 3.55 10.21
CA VAL A 37 4.30 4.11 8.95
C VAL A 37 3.93 5.59 8.95
N PRO A 38 4.93 6.50 8.96
CA PRO A 38 4.64 7.93 8.93
C PRO A 38 3.86 8.31 7.67
N LEU A 39 2.86 9.19 7.78
CA LEU A 39 2.10 9.68 6.63
C LEU A 39 2.99 10.36 5.58
N ASP A 40 4.12 10.92 5.99
CA ASP A 40 5.13 11.45 5.07
C ASP A 40 5.69 10.39 4.12
N ALA A 41 5.76 9.12 4.54
CA ALA A 41 6.15 8.02 3.65
C ALA A 41 5.06 7.72 2.62
N ILE A 42 3.78 7.82 3.01
CA ILE A 42 2.64 7.67 2.10
C ILE A 42 2.61 8.85 1.12
N ARG A 43 2.76 10.07 1.60
CA ARG A 43 2.86 11.29 0.77
C ARG A 43 4.01 11.18 -0.25
N TRP A 44 5.17 10.68 0.19
CA TRP A 44 6.30 10.43 -0.71
C TRP A 44 5.96 9.39 -1.79
N GLY A 45 5.30 8.29 -1.42
CA GLY A 45 4.85 7.26 -2.36
C GLY A 45 3.88 7.81 -3.42
N LEU A 46 2.92 8.64 -3.01
CA LEU A 46 1.98 9.29 -3.92
C LEU A 46 2.67 10.32 -4.83
N ALA A 47 3.67 11.03 -4.34
CA ALA A 47 4.51 11.90 -5.18
C ALA A 47 5.31 11.11 -6.23
N GLN A 48 5.64 9.83 -5.99
CA GLN A 48 6.19 8.98 -7.04
C GLN A 48 5.12 8.55 -8.06
N ALA A 49 3.89 8.31 -7.62
CA ALA A 49 2.76 8.01 -8.52
C ALA A 49 2.44 9.20 -9.42
N GLU A 50 2.55 10.43 -8.92
CA GLU A 50 2.39 11.66 -9.69
C GLU A 50 3.38 11.72 -10.86
N LYS A 51 4.64 11.35 -10.66
CA LYS A 51 5.66 11.29 -11.72
C LYS A 51 5.30 10.32 -12.85
N SER A 52 4.39 9.38 -12.61
CA SER A 52 3.88 8.48 -13.64
C SER A 52 2.84 9.14 -14.55
N GLY A 53 2.39 10.36 -14.23
CA GLY A 53 1.41 11.14 -14.98
C GLY A 53 -0.04 10.67 -14.84
N LYS A 54 -0.31 9.65 -14.03
CA LYS A 54 -1.67 9.11 -13.82
C LYS A 54 -2.48 9.89 -12.78
N VAL A 55 -1.79 10.53 -11.86
CA VAL A 55 -2.35 11.30 -10.75
C VAL A 55 -1.59 12.61 -10.66
N LYS A 56 -2.28 13.72 -10.38
CA LYS A 56 -1.66 15.03 -10.21
C LYS A 56 -2.10 15.62 -8.86
N ASP A 57 -1.22 16.40 -8.26
CA ASP A 57 -1.47 17.13 -6.99
C ASP A 57 -2.10 16.24 -5.89
N PRO A 58 -1.50 15.07 -5.57
CA PRO A 58 -2.03 14.22 -4.54
C PRO A 58 -1.83 14.84 -3.14
N VAL A 59 -2.89 14.88 -2.35
CA VAL A 59 -2.89 15.34 -0.95
C VAL A 59 -3.41 14.22 -0.07
N VAL A 60 -2.73 13.96 1.04
CA VAL A 60 -3.17 13.00 2.06
C VAL A 60 -3.31 13.71 3.39
N THR A 61 -4.47 13.55 3.99
CA THR A 61 -4.78 14.02 5.34
C THR A 61 -5.32 12.87 6.17
N GLU A 62 -5.05 12.89 7.45
CA GLU A 62 -5.59 11.95 8.41
C GLU A 62 -7.08 12.20 8.66
N VAL A 63 -7.83 11.12 8.73
CA VAL A 63 -9.23 11.07 9.18
C VAL A 63 -9.39 9.77 9.95
N PRO A 64 -8.89 9.69 11.19
CA PRO A 64 -8.86 8.43 11.92
C PRO A 64 -10.23 7.73 11.97
N PRO A 65 -10.28 6.41 11.79
CA PRO A 65 -9.18 5.47 11.56
C PRO A 65 -8.76 5.34 10.07
N GLY A 66 -9.20 6.22 9.19
CA GLY A 66 -8.90 6.21 7.76
C GLY A 66 -7.99 7.35 7.31
N LEU A 67 -7.85 7.47 6.00
CA LEU A 67 -7.07 8.51 5.34
C LEU A 67 -7.90 9.18 4.26
N ARG A 68 -7.96 10.52 4.25
CA ARG A 68 -8.52 11.26 3.12
C ARG A 68 -7.43 11.43 2.06
N ILE A 69 -7.72 10.96 0.86
CA ILE A 69 -6.87 11.13 -0.31
C ILE A 69 -7.62 12.02 -1.29
N THR A 70 -6.97 13.11 -1.68
CA THR A 70 -7.48 14.03 -2.70
C THR A 70 -6.47 14.11 -3.83
N ALA A 71 -6.91 13.97 -5.08
CA ALA A 71 -6.01 14.02 -6.22
C ALA A 71 -6.75 14.47 -7.48
N THR A 72 -6.00 14.94 -8.46
CA THR A 72 -6.52 15.17 -9.81
C THR A 72 -6.20 13.96 -10.68
N VAL A 73 -7.23 13.38 -11.28
CA VAL A 73 -7.15 12.23 -12.18
C VAL A 73 -7.75 12.56 -13.54
N ASP A 74 -7.29 11.89 -14.59
CA ASP A 74 -7.90 12.00 -15.91
C ASP A 74 -8.84 10.81 -16.12
N ALA A 75 -10.13 11.07 -16.20
CA ALA A 75 -11.15 10.09 -16.51
C ALA A 75 -11.66 10.30 -17.94
N MET A 76 -11.18 9.52 -18.89
CA MET A 76 -11.58 9.60 -20.31
C MET A 76 -11.41 11.02 -20.90
N LYS A 77 -10.24 11.62 -20.69
CA LYS A 77 -9.88 13.00 -21.09
C LYS A 77 -10.68 14.09 -20.36
N THR A 78 -11.28 13.75 -19.22
CA THR A 78 -11.93 14.71 -18.33
C THR A 78 -11.09 14.83 -17.06
N PRO A 79 -10.45 15.99 -16.81
CA PRO A 79 -9.72 16.20 -15.57
C PRO A 79 -10.70 16.34 -14.41
N LEU A 80 -10.56 15.51 -13.41
CA LEU A 80 -11.40 15.48 -12.22
C LEU A 80 -10.55 15.68 -10.97
N ARG A 81 -10.98 16.58 -10.09
CA ARG A 81 -10.51 16.62 -8.71
C ARG A 81 -11.37 15.67 -7.89
N VAL A 82 -10.76 14.63 -7.34
CA VAL A 82 -11.45 13.59 -6.59
C VAL A 82 -10.92 13.56 -5.16
N SER A 83 -11.82 13.44 -4.19
CA SER A 83 -11.50 13.24 -2.79
C SER A 83 -12.30 12.04 -2.27
N ALA A 84 -11.65 11.20 -1.45
CA ALA A 84 -12.31 10.09 -0.77
C ALA A 84 -11.64 9.82 0.58
N VAL A 85 -12.41 9.39 1.57
CA VAL A 85 -11.87 8.79 2.79
C VAL A 85 -11.72 7.31 2.54
N VAL A 86 -10.51 6.82 2.72
CA VAL A 86 -10.11 5.43 2.49
C VAL A 86 -9.89 4.76 3.83
N TYR A 87 -10.66 3.71 4.08
CA TYR A 87 -10.47 2.81 5.21
C TYR A 87 -9.86 1.50 4.72
N ILE A 88 -8.96 0.93 5.50
CA ILE A 88 -8.44 -0.40 5.22
C ILE A 88 -9.13 -1.37 6.17
N ASP A 89 -10.16 -2.05 5.66
CA ASP A 89 -10.97 -2.97 6.47
C ASP A 89 -10.24 -4.28 6.75
N ARG A 90 -9.39 -4.72 5.81
CA ARG A 90 -8.62 -5.96 5.95
C ARG A 90 -7.34 -5.92 5.13
N MET A 91 -6.28 -6.49 5.69
CA MET A 91 -5.05 -6.79 4.97
C MET A 91 -4.66 -8.25 5.19
N GLY A 92 -4.32 -8.94 4.12
CA GLY A 92 -3.83 -10.32 4.15
C GLY A 92 -2.57 -10.45 3.30
N ILE A 93 -1.53 -11.06 3.87
CA ILE A 93 -0.27 -11.31 3.17
C ILE A 93 0.05 -12.79 3.24
N THR A 94 0.24 -13.39 2.07
CA THR A 94 0.72 -14.77 1.89
C THR A 94 1.93 -14.75 0.95
N PRO A 95 2.65 -15.87 0.77
CA PRO A 95 3.75 -15.93 -0.20
C PRO A 95 3.36 -15.54 -1.63
N ASP A 96 2.10 -15.75 -2.01
CA ASP A 96 1.61 -15.59 -3.38
C ASP A 96 0.56 -14.47 -3.53
N GLN A 97 0.16 -13.83 -2.44
CA GLN A 97 -0.88 -12.81 -2.45
C GLN A 97 -0.61 -11.71 -1.43
N ILE A 98 -0.83 -10.46 -1.84
CA ILE A 98 -0.92 -9.29 -0.96
C ILE A 98 -2.28 -8.66 -1.20
N ARG A 99 -3.25 -9.07 -0.39
CA ARG A 99 -4.63 -8.61 -0.49
C ARG A 99 -4.90 -7.47 0.48
N ILE A 100 -5.56 -6.43 -0.02
CA ILE A 100 -5.99 -5.27 0.76
C ILE A 100 -7.44 -5.00 0.41
N ASP A 101 -8.32 -5.08 1.39
CA ASP A 101 -9.73 -4.75 1.26
C ASP A 101 -9.91 -3.30 1.72
N LEU A 102 -10.29 -2.43 0.80
CA LEU A 102 -10.51 -1.00 1.03
C LEU A 102 -12.00 -0.69 1.03
N ARG A 103 -12.39 0.25 1.87
CA ARG A 103 -13.72 0.86 1.87
C ARG A 103 -13.55 2.36 1.66
N LEU A 104 -14.31 2.89 0.71
CA LEU A 104 -14.28 4.29 0.34
C LEU A 104 -15.56 4.98 0.83
N GLU A 105 -15.37 6.11 1.50
CA GLU A 105 -16.48 6.94 2.00
C GLU A 105 -16.24 8.41 1.69
N GLU A 106 -17.26 9.24 1.87
CA GLU A 106 -17.20 10.69 1.65
C GLU A 106 -16.58 11.07 0.31
N ILE A 107 -17.00 10.38 -0.75
CA ILE A 107 -16.45 10.60 -2.07
C ILE A 107 -17.03 11.86 -2.68
N TRP A 108 -16.14 12.69 -3.16
CA TRP A 108 -16.47 13.90 -3.86
C TRP A 108 -15.64 13.99 -5.14
N ALA A 109 -16.26 14.47 -6.20
CA ALA A 109 -15.60 14.66 -7.48
C ALA A 109 -16.07 15.95 -8.14
N GLU A 110 -15.13 16.73 -8.66
CA GLU A 110 -15.39 17.96 -9.40
C GLU A 110 -14.69 17.92 -10.75
N VAL A 111 -15.38 18.39 -11.77
CA VAL A 111 -14.84 18.55 -13.12
C VAL A 111 -13.99 19.83 -13.15
N LEU A 112 -12.73 19.72 -13.52
CA LEU A 112 -11.85 20.87 -13.66
C LEU A 112 -12.00 21.50 -15.06
N GLY A 113 -12.15 22.82 -15.07
CA GLY A 113 -12.28 23.61 -16.30
C GLY A 113 -13.59 23.33 -17.06
N ASP A 114 -13.56 23.66 -18.35
CA ASP A 114 -14.72 23.55 -19.24
C ASP A 114 -14.81 22.21 -19.97
N ALA A 115 -14.34 21.14 -19.32
CA ALA A 115 -14.36 19.82 -19.93
C ALA A 115 -15.79 19.39 -20.28
N GLN A 116 -15.97 19.01 -21.55
CA GLN A 116 -17.22 18.50 -22.10
C GLN A 116 -16.98 17.05 -22.53
N GLY A 117 -17.44 16.11 -21.71
CA GLY A 117 -17.32 14.70 -21.99
C GLY A 117 -18.41 13.91 -21.28
N PRO A 118 -18.59 12.64 -21.62
CA PRO A 118 -19.63 11.82 -20.98
C PRO A 118 -19.51 11.81 -19.45
N VAL A 119 -18.29 11.72 -18.93
CA VAL A 119 -18.02 11.72 -17.48
C VAL A 119 -18.33 13.08 -16.87
N ALA A 120 -17.96 14.19 -17.55
CA ALA A 120 -18.30 15.54 -17.09
C ALA A 120 -19.80 15.77 -17.03
N ALA A 121 -20.54 15.31 -18.04
CA ALA A 121 -21.99 15.42 -18.08
C ALA A 121 -22.66 14.64 -16.93
N LEU A 122 -22.19 13.41 -16.66
CA LEU A 122 -22.70 12.58 -15.55
C LEU A 122 -22.44 13.20 -14.18
N ILE A 123 -21.27 13.80 -13.96
CA ILE A 123 -20.94 14.46 -12.70
C ILE A 123 -21.74 15.75 -12.55
N LYS A 124 -21.76 16.61 -13.59
CA LYS A 124 -22.48 17.89 -13.55
C LYS A 124 -24.00 17.72 -13.40
N SER A 125 -24.58 16.66 -13.94
CA SER A 125 -26.00 16.34 -13.79
C SER A 125 -26.37 15.66 -12.47
N GLY A 126 -25.37 15.26 -11.66
CA GLY A 126 -25.61 14.47 -10.45
C GLY A 126 -26.09 13.04 -10.71
N ALA A 127 -26.06 12.59 -11.97
CA ALA A 127 -26.50 11.23 -12.34
C ALA A 127 -25.50 10.14 -11.90
N LEU A 128 -24.29 10.54 -11.50
CA LEU A 128 -23.26 9.64 -11.01
C LEU A 128 -23.42 9.45 -9.50
N ASP A 129 -23.80 8.25 -9.10
CA ASP A 129 -23.84 7.89 -7.68
C ASP A 129 -22.41 7.67 -7.13
N LEU A 130 -21.84 8.74 -6.56
CA LEU A 130 -20.50 8.71 -5.97
C LEU A 130 -20.46 7.92 -4.64
N SER A 131 -21.61 7.60 -4.04
CA SER A 131 -21.66 6.76 -2.83
C SER A 131 -21.25 5.31 -3.09
N LYS A 132 -21.26 4.90 -4.37
CA LYS A 132 -20.92 3.54 -4.82
C LYS A 132 -19.83 3.56 -5.90
N PRO A 133 -18.60 4.01 -5.54
CA PRO A 133 -17.51 4.20 -6.51
C PRO A 133 -17.09 2.93 -7.23
N GLY A 134 -17.26 1.76 -6.61
CA GLY A 134 -17.00 0.47 -7.24
C GLY A 134 -17.84 0.23 -8.49
N ASN A 135 -19.01 0.83 -8.60
CA ASN A 135 -19.86 0.71 -9.78
C ASN A 135 -19.30 1.51 -10.98
N LEU A 136 -18.43 2.49 -10.71
CA LEU A 136 -17.72 3.25 -11.73
C LEU A 136 -16.56 2.46 -12.35
N ALA A 137 -16.14 1.40 -11.70
CA ALA A 137 -15.09 0.50 -12.19
C ALA A 137 -15.35 -0.02 -13.60
N LYS A 138 -16.61 -0.14 -13.99
CA LYS A 138 -17.04 -0.54 -15.34
C LYS A 138 -16.67 0.48 -16.43
N TYR A 139 -16.46 1.73 -16.04
CA TYR A 139 -16.21 2.84 -16.95
C TYR A 139 -14.74 3.32 -16.92
N LEU A 140 -13.92 2.74 -16.03
CA LEU A 140 -12.54 3.15 -15.83
C LEU A 140 -11.58 2.01 -16.17
N PRO A 141 -10.44 2.29 -16.81
CA PRO A 141 -9.38 1.29 -17.00
C PRO A 141 -8.69 1.03 -15.67
N LEU A 142 -9.20 0.07 -14.91
CA LEU A 142 -8.61 -0.30 -13.63
C LEU A 142 -7.27 -1.04 -13.82
N PRO A 143 -6.31 -0.81 -12.92
CA PRO A 143 -5.07 -1.58 -12.94
C PRO A 143 -5.35 -3.05 -12.60
N PRO A 144 -4.52 -4.01 -13.08
CA PRO A 144 -4.71 -5.44 -12.82
C PRO A 144 -4.69 -5.81 -11.33
N THR A 145 -4.15 -4.93 -10.50
CA THR A 145 -4.15 -5.07 -9.03
C THR A 145 -5.54 -4.94 -8.41
N VAL A 146 -6.50 -4.31 -9.08
CA VAL A 146 -7.89 -4.25 -8.62
C VAL A 146 -8.58 -5.54 -9.03
N VAL A 147 -8.84 -6.42 -8.08
CA VAL A 147 -9.48 -7.73 -8.34
C VAL A 147 -10.98 -7.70 -8.14
N GLU A 148 -11.47 -6.76 -7.35
CA GLU A 148 -12.91 -6.54 -7.13
C GLU A 148 -13.16 -5.05 -6.86
N ALA A 149 -14.23 -4.52 -7.46
CA ALA A 149 -14.75 -3.19 -7.17
C ALA A 149 -16.27 -3.25 -7.21
N LYS A 150 -16.90 -3.07 -6.05
CA LYS A 150 -18.34 -3.17 -5.89
C LYS A 150 -18.82 -2.24 -4.76
N ASP A 151 -19.89 -1.51 -5.02
CA ASP A 151 -20.44 -0.52 -4.11
C ASP A 151 -19.34 0.46 -3.62
N ASN A 152 -19.06 0.53 -2.33
CA ASN A 152 -17.99 1.35 -1.77
C ASN A 152 -16.73 0.55 -1.42
N ARG A 153 -16.64 -0.73 -1.85
CA ARG A 153 -15.48 -1.61 -1.59
C ARG A 153 -14.61 -1.79 -2.82
N ILE A 154 -13.31 -1.74 -2.59
CA ILE A 154 -12.31 -2.08 -3.59
C ILE A 154 -11.35 -3.10 -2.95
N VAL A 155 -11.14 -4.19 -3.66
CA VAL A 155 -10.20 -5.22 -3.25
C VAL A 155 -8.98 -5.18 -4.17
N LEU A 156 -7.83 -4.99 -3.57
CA LEU A 156 -6.56 -5.00 -4.26
C LEU A 156 -5.82 -6.32 -4.01
N ASP A 157 -5.14 -6.81 -5.03
CA ASP A 157 -4.11 -7.84 -4.91
C ASP A 157 -2.85 -7.34 -5.61
N LEU A 158 -1.87 -6.89 -4.83
CA LEU A 158 -0.65 -6.31 -5.38
C LEU A 158 0.19 -7.33 -6.14
N MET A 159 0.02 -8.64 -5.88
CA MET A 159 0.70 -9.69 -6.64
C MET A 159 0.14 -9.88 -8.06
N LYS A 160 -0.94 -9.19 -8.42
CA LYS A 160 -1.41 -9.11 -9.81
C LYS A 160 -0.62 -8.12 -10.67
N ASP A 161 0.22 -7.26 -10.06
CA ASP A 161 1.17 -6.45 -10.81
C ASP A 161 2.38 -7.31 -11.22
N PRO A 162 2.66 -7.47 -12.53
CA PRO A 162 3.80 -8.26 -13.01
C PRO A 162 5.16 -7.79 -12.46
N LYS A 163 5.31 -6.49 -12.17
CA LYS A 163 6.54 -5.92 -11.61
C LYS A 163 6.77 -6.38 -10.16
N ILE A 164 5.70 -6.56 -9.40
CA ILE A 164 5.75 -7.05 -8.01
C ILE A 164 5.86 -8.57 -8.01
N ALA A 165 4.96 -9.25 -8.71
CA ALA A 165 4.92 -10.71 -8.79
C ALA A 165 6.17 -11.33 -9.44
N GLY A 166 6.72 -10.67 -10.44
CA GLY A 166 7.94 -11.10 -11.12
C GLY A 166 9.23 -10.82 -10.34
N ASN A 167 9.17 -10.09 -9.23
CA ASN A 167 10.36 -9.75 -8.46
C ASN A 167 10.74 -10.88 -7.48
N PRO A 168 11.87 -11.59 -7.71
CA PRO A 168 12.27 -12.72 -6.86
C PRO A 168 12.60 -12.31 -5.43
N ARG A 169 13.01 -11.04 -5.21
CA ARG A 169 13.26 -10.51 -3.86
C ARG A 169 11.97 -10.37 -3.07
N VAL A 170 10.90 -9.84 -3.70
CA VAL A 170 9.59 -9.71 -3.07
C VAL A 170 9.08 -11.09 -2.66
N ARG A 171 9.07 -12.06 -3.57
CA ARG A 171 8.64 -13.44 -3.26
C ARG A 171 9.44 -14.07 -2.14
N ARG A 172 10.76 -13.87 -2.13
CA ARG A 172 11.63 -14.39 -1.08
C ARG A 172 11.32 -13.75 0.28
N ILE A 173 11.09 -12.43 0.31
CA ILE A 173 10.71 -11.72 1.54
C ILE A 173 9.36 -12.23 2.04
N LEU A 174 8.36 -12.34 1.18
CA LEU A 174 7.04 -12.85 1.53
C LEU A 174 7.14 -14.27 2.10
N SER A 175 7.81 -15.20 1.42
CA SER A 175 7.95 -16.59 1.88
C SER A 175 8.74 -16.74 3.18
N LEU A 176 9.59 -15.76 3.54
CA LEU A 176 10.29 -15.72 4.81
C LEU A 176 9.43 -15.11 5.92
N VAL A 177 8.74 -13.99 5.61
CA VAL A 177 8.08 -13.16 6.62
C VAL A 177 6.69 -13.72 6.98
N THR A 178 5.91 -14.16 6.00
CA THR A 178 4.50 -14.54 6.23
C THR A 178 4.30 -15.69 7.22
N PRO A 179 5.17 -16.72 7.32
CA PRO A 179 5.04 -17.73 8.37
C PRO A 179 5.46 -17.24 9.76
N VAL A 180 6.20 -16.14 9.83
CA VAL A 180 6.72 -15.59 11.10
C VAL A 180 5.77 -14.54 11.65
N VAL A 181 5.24 -13.68 10.77
CA VAL A 181 4.38 -12.55 11.16
C VAL A 181 3.41 -12.21 10.04
N THR A 182 2.18 -11.89 10.38
CA THR A 182 1.17 -11.41 9.43
C THR A 182 0.46 -10.17 9.95
N PRO A 183 0.16 -9.17 9.09
CA PRO A 183 -0.68 -8.03 9.49
C PRO A 183 -2.10 -8.51 9.78
N HIS A 184 -2.75 -7.95 10.81
CA HIS A 184 -4.12 -8.29 11.18
C HIS A 184 -5.00 -7.08 11.50
N GLY A 185 -4.41 -5.91 11.66
CA GLY A 185 -5.12 -4.66 11.90
C GLY A 185 -4.36 -3.49 11.31
N LEU A 186 -5.08 -2.44 10.97
CA LEU A 186 -4.53 -1.25 10.36
C LEU A 186 -5.41 -0.07 10.76
N GLU A 187 -4.80 0.91 11.42
CA GLU A 187 -5.47 2.10 11.95
C GLU A 187 -4.62 3.32 11.69
N THR A 188 -5.25 4.46 11.52
CA THR A 188 -4.54 5.74 11.46
C THR A 188 -4.56 6.35 12.84
N ASP A 189 -3.40 6.74 13.33
CA ASP A 189 -3.21 7.42 14.61
C ASP A 189 -2.29 8.61 14.40
N ASP A 190 -2.79 9.81 14.64
CA ASP A 190 -2.13 11.08 14.37
C ASP A 190 -1.43 11.06 12.98
N ASP A 191 -0.14 11.37 12.94
CA ASP A 191 0.69 11.37 11.72
C ASP A 191 1.13 9.98 11.23
N HIS A 192 0.56 8.86 11.73
CA HIS A 192 1.02 7.51 11.41
C HIS A 192 -0.11 6.60 10.99
N LEU A 193 0.21 5.69 10.08
CA LEU A 193 -0.58 4.51 9.77
C LEU A 193 -0.02 3.34 10.59
N GLU A 194 -0.72 2.93 11.63
CA GLU A 194 -0.31 1.82 12.50
C GLU A 194 -0.76 0.48 11.92
N ILE A 195 0.20 -0.40 11.69
CA ILE A 195 -0.03 -1.77 11.24
C ILE A 195 0.21 -2.70 12.42
N ALA A 196 -0.85 -3.35 12.88
CA ALA A 196 -0.76 -4.37 13.91
C ALA A 196 -0.44 -5.74 13.29
N PHE A 197 0.48 -6.47 13.92
CA PHE A 197 0.94 -7.77 13.45
C PHE A 197 0.62 -8.88 14.44
N ARG A 198 0.28 -10.05 13.91
CA ARG A 198 0.15 -11.29 14.68
C ARG A 198 1.39 -12.14 14.45
N PRO A 199 2.10 -12.55 15.54
CA PRO A 199 3.23 -13.47 15.40
C PRO A 199 2.74 -14.89 15.15
N LEU A 200 3.55 -15.66 14.43
CA LEU A 200 3.40 -17.09 14.20
C LEU A 200 1.96 -17.49 13.77
N PRO A 201 1.40 -16.90 12.70
CA PRO A 201 0.00 -17.10 12.33
C PRO A 201 -0.36 -18.57 12.14
N ASP A 202 0.59 -19.38 11.62
CA ASP A 202 0.43 -20.81 11.36
C ASP A 202 1.19 -21.67 12.39
N GLY A 203 1.67 -21.06 13.49
CA GLY A 203 2.42 -21.72 14.55
C GLY A 203 3.93 -21.76 14.35
N VAL A 204 4.63 -22.36 15.32
CA VAL A 204 6.10 -22.33 15.40
C VAL A 204 6.77 -23.17 14.29
N ARG A 205 6.18 -24.30 13.90
CA ARG A 205 6.81 -25.23 12.92
C ARG A 205 6.97 -24.60 11.52
N PRO A 206 5.94 -23.99 10.92
CA PRO A 206 6.07 -23.28 9.64
C PRO A 206 7.10 -22.14 9.72
N ALA A 207 7.08 -21.33 10.77
CA ALA A 207 8.04 -20.25 10.98
C ALA A 207 9.48 -20.78 11.06
N ALA A 208 9.75 -21.78 11.87
CA ALA A 208 11.07 -22.40 12.00
C ALA A 208 11.55 -23.00 10.65
N SER A 209 10.65 -23.65 9.90
CA SER A 209 10.99 -24.20 8.58
C SER A 209 11.31 -23.11 7.56
N ALA A 210 10.60 -21.98 7.57
CA ALA A 210 10.86 -20.84 6.70
C ALA A 210 12.22 -20.21 7.01
N ILE A 211 12.51 -19.95 8.29
CA ILE A 211 13.81 -19.42 8.73
C ILE A 211 14.94 -20.35 8.30
N ARG A 212 14.81 -21.66 8.56
CA ARG A 212 15.80 -22.66 8.17
C ARG A 212 16.04 -22.65 6.65
N ARG A 213 14.98 -22.65 5.86
CA ARG A 213 15.05 -22.71 4.39
C ARG A 213 15.63 -21.46 3.78
N HIS A 214 15.25 -20.29 4.24
CA HIS A 214 15.56 -19.03 3.57
C HIS A 214 16.76 -18.28 4.16
N LEU A 215 17.11 -18.51 5.43
CA LEU A 215 18.24 -17.86 6.10
C LEU A 215 19.41 -18.82 6.34
N LEU A 216 19.16 -19.97 6.98
CA LEU A 216 20.24 -20.85 7.40
C LEU A 216 20.82 -21.67 6.25
N SER A 217 19.99 -22.27 5.39
CA SER A 217 20.47 -23.12 4.29
C SER A 217 21.35 -22.40 3.27
N PRO A 218 21.05 -21.16 2.83
CA PRO A 218 21.95 -20.41 1.96
C PRO A 218 23.26 -20.03 2.63
N GLY A 219 23.22 -19.68 3.93
CA GLY A 219 24.43 -19.36 4.73
C GLY A 219 25.36 -20.55 4.86
N LEU A 220 24.83 -21.71 5.23
CA LEU A 220 25.58 -22.94 5.38
C LEU A 220 26.22 -23.42 4.05
N ARG A 221 25.50 -23.27 2.93
CA ARG A 221 26.06 -23.58 1.60
C ARG A 221 27.23 -22.69 1.25
N ARG A 222 27.18 -21.39 1.58
CA ARG A 222 28.32 -20.47 1.36
C ARG A 222 29.51 -20.80 2.24
N ILE A 223 29.28 -21.12 3.52
CA ILE A 223 30.35 -21.53 4.44
C ILE A 223 31.01 -22.84 3.95
N ARG A 224 30.18 -23.82 3.53
CA ARG A 224 30.70 -25.10 3.03
C ARG A 224 31.50 -24.97 1.72
N ALA A 225 31.19 -23.98 0.89
CA ALA A 225 31.95 -23.67 -0.33
C ALA A 225 33.29 -22.95 -0.07
N LEU A 226 33.49 -22.42 1.15
CA LEU A 226 34.70 -21.73 1.57
C LEU A 226 35.64 -22.64 2.37
N LEU A 227 35.22 -23.85 2.77
CA LEU A 227 36.05 -24.82 3.45
C LEU A 227 36.83 -25.64 2.39
N PRO A 228 38.17 -25.73 2.49
CA PRO A 228 38.95 -26.62 1.63
C PRO A 228 38.54 -28.07 1.87
N ALA A 229 38.54 -28.86 0.81
CA ALA A 229 38.25 -30.29 0.82
C ALA A 229 39.39 -31.07 1.53
#